data_4521f2196d95796b9526f554bc323d22
#
_entry.id   4521f2196d95796b9526f554bc323d22
#
_cell.length_a   1.000
_cell.length_b   1.000
_cell.length_c   1.000
_cell.angle_alpha   90.00
_cell.angle_beta   90.00
_cell.angle_gamma   90.00
#
_symmetry.space_group_name_H-M   'P 1'
#
loop_
_entity.id
_entity.type
_entity.pdbx_description
1 polymer ?
#
loop_
_entity_poly.entity_id
_entity_poly.type
_entity_poly.pdbx_seq_one_letter_code
_entity_poly.pdbx_strand_id
1 'polypeptide(L)'
;GGFGLQQARIANDDVFIGVKRGNTVTCLPFYADTKPVELESFLGEQESAVVTQMVSFAESDIQRTHQWGSDSWQAPGVAFTLYTPVDGIPDPETADTAAFKQSINPAILAQLTIDNSNGKEPLTGIFALKGIEGKRPLADESDGKLFGWVGNAGFGFACDAALNPGAMAASHHDMGTMFTPPHPSSFRLGSISAILLEVPAGEKKTVDI
;
A
#
# COMPACT_ATOMS: atom_id res chain seq x y z
N GLY A 1 -12.95 -5.04 2.92
CA GLY A 1 -12.97 -4.48 1.56
C GLY A 1 -11.71 -4.86 0.83
N GLY A 2 -11.78 -5.04 -0.48
CA GLY A 2 -10.66 -5.37 -1.35
C GLY A 2 -10.88 -4.77 -2.72
N PHE A 3 -9.87 -4.84 -3.55
CA PHE A 3 -9.96 -4.40 -4.93
C PHE A 3 -10.52 -5.54 -5.78
N GLY A 4 -11.61 -5.28 -6.51
CA GLY A 4 -12.13 -6.19 -7.52
C GLY A 4 -11.52 -5.87 -8.89
N LEU A 5 -10.93 -6.86 -9.56
CA LEU A 5 -10.41 -6.74 -10.91
C LEU A 5 -11.18 -7.68 -11.84
N GLN A 6 -11.47 -7.22 -13.05
CA GLN A 6 -12.01 -8.03 -14.16
C GLN A 6 -13.25 -8.86 -13.81
N GLN A 7 -14.23 -8.29 -13.09
CA GLN A 7 -15.44 -8.99 -12.63
C GLN A 7 -15.17 -10.23 -11.72
N ALA A 8 -13.93 -10.44 -11.32
CA ALA A 8 -13.61 -11.40 -10.30
C ALA A 8 -14.29 -11.04 -8.98
N ARG A 9 -14.47 -12.02 -8.10
CA ARG A 9 -14.96 -11.75 -6.74
C ARG A 9 -14.09 -10.70 -6.10
N ILE A 10 -14.71 -9.77 -5.36
CA ILE A 10 -13.98 -8.83 -4.51
C ILE A 10 -12.98 -9.67 -3.71
N ALA A 11 -11.71 -9.38 -3.87
CA ALA A 11 -10.67 -10.06 -3.13
C ALA A 11 -10.94 -9.83 -1.64
N ASN A 12 -11.03 -10.93 -0.87
CA ASN A 12 -11.14 -10.86 0.60
C ASN A 12 -9.76 -10.57 1.23
N ASP A 13 -8.83 -10.06 0.43
CA ASP A 13 -7.48 -9.79 0.88
C ASP A 13 -7.44 -8.51 1.70
N ASP A 14 -6.65 -8.55 2.76
CA ASP A 14 -6.48 -7.41 3.64
C ASP A 14 -5.68 -6.31 2.93
N VAL A 15 -6.17 -5.08 3.07
CA VAL A 15 -5.49 -3.86 2.61
C VAL A 15 -5.15 -3.02 3.82
N PHE A 16 -3.88 -2.70 4.00
CA PHE A 16 -3.39 -1.91 5.11
C PHE A 16 -3.01 -0.53 4.61
N ILE A 17 -3.75 0.48 5.03
CA ILE A 17 -3.52 1.89 4.69
C ILE A 17 -3.50 2.67 5.98
N GLY A 18 -2.35 3.24 6.33
CA GLY A 18 -2.26 3.90 7.63
C GLY A 18 -0.88 4.42 7.97
N VAL A 19 -0.59 4.48 9.25
CA VAL A 19 0.64 5.07 9.78
C VAL A 19 1.14 4.32 11.00
N LYS A 20 2.46 4.14 11.08
CA LYS A 20 3.15 3.62 12.27
C LYS A 20 3.68 4.78 13.11
N ARG A 21 3.36 4.77 14.40
CA ARG A 21 3.90 5.64 15.45
C ARG A 21 4.48 4.80 16.57
N GLY A 22 5.77 4.90 16.83
CA GLY A 22 6.41 4.03 17.81
C GLY A 22 6.11 2.57 17.52
N ASN A 23 5.48 1.86 18.45
CA ASN A 23 5.13 0.44 18.32
C ASN A 23 3.66 0.21 17.92
N THR A 24 2.96 1.22 17.46
CA THR A 24 1.56 1.11 17.06
C THR A 24 1.40 1.43 15.58
N VAL A 25 0.71 0.57 14.84
CA VAL A 25 0.25 0.79 13.48
C VAL A 25 -1.24 1.08 13.55
N THR A 26 -1.65 2.26 13.06
CA THR A 26 -3.06 2.63 12.96
C THR A 26 -3.46 2.69 11.49
N CYS A 27 -4.45 1.90 11.09
CA CYS A 27 -4.88 1.77 9.71
C CYS A 27 -6.37 2.09 9.52
N LEU A 28 -6.74 2.41 8.29
CA LEU A 28 -8.14 2.40 7.84
C LEU A 28 -8.69 0.96 7.92
N PRO A 29 -9.98 0.77 8.20
CA PRO A 29 -10.57 -0.55 8.47
C PRO A 29 -10.84 -1.37 7.19
N PHE A 30 -9.79 -1.59 6.38
CA PHE A 30 -9.86 -2.39 5.16
C PHE A 30 -9.23 -3.77 5.32
N TYR A 31 -8.99 -4.19 6.54
CA TYR A 31 -8.45 -5.49 6.91
C TYR A 31 -9.37 -6.16 7.95
N ALA A 32 -9.35 -7.48 8.01
CA ALA A 32 -9.99 -8.21 9.08
C ALA A 32 -9.14 -8.07 10.36
N ASP A 33 -9.80 -8.00 11.52
CA ASP A 33 -9.11 -8.08 12.81
C ASP A 33 -8.42 -9.44 12.89
N THR A 34 -7.18 -9.49 12.46
CA THR A 34 -6.36 -10.67 12.64
C THR A 34 -5.87 -10.65 14.09
N LYS A 35 -6.36 -11.60 14.89
CA LYS A 35 -5.66 -11.97 16.11
C LYS A 35 -4.21 -12.22 15.73
N PRO A 36 -3.23 -11.79 16.56
CA PRO A 36 -1.85 -12.15 16.33
C PRO A 36 -1.81 -13.64 16.03
N VAL A 37 -1.36 -14.03 14.85
CA VAL A 37 -1.05 -15.43 14.60
C VAL A 37 0.08 -15.72 15.59
N GLU A 38 -0.20 -16.49 16.62
CA GLU A 38 0.86 -17.14 17.39
C GLU A 38 1.63 -17.96 16.37
N LEU A 39 2.72 -17.37 15.87
CA LEU A 39 3.71 -18.14 15.15
C LEU A 39 4.22 -19.14 16.19
N GLU A 40 3.68 -20.36 16.16
CA GLU A 40 4.36 -21.47 16.79
C GLU A 40 5.80 -21.41 16.28
N SER A 41 6.69 -21.13 17.20
CA SER A 41 8.11 -20.93 17.01
C SER A 41 8.73 -22.20 16.40
N PHE A 42 8.67 -22.31 15.09
CA PHE A 42 9.36 -23.38 14.36
C PHE A 42 10.87 -23.13 14.23
N LEU A 43 11.32 -21.98 14.66
CA LEU A 43 12.73 -21.58 14.70
C LEU A 43 12.99 -21.01 16.08
N GLY A 44 13.71 -21.77 16.89
CA GLY A 44 14.05 -21.56 18.29
C GLY A 44 14.17 -20.10 18.73
N GLU A 45 13.96 -19.87 20.00
CA GLU A 45 14.01 -18.64 20.77
C GLU A 45 14.80 -17.51 20.09
N GLN A 46 14.14 -16.73 19.23
CA GLN A 46 14.61 -15.43 18.84
C GLN A 46 14.08 -14.41 19.84
N GLU A 47 15.02 -13.64 20.39
CA GLU A 47 14.77 -12.50 21.27
C GLU A 47 13.52 -11.74 20.84
N SER A 48 12.70 -11.40 21.82
CA SER A 48 11.40 -10.73 21.72
C SER A 48 11.41 -9.65 20.64
N ALA A 49 10.99 -9.98 19.42
CA ALA A 49 10.68 -8.99 18.44
C ALA A 49 9.61 -8.07 19.06
N VAL A 50 9.86 -6.78 19.09
CA VAL A 50 8.89 -5.81 19.58
C VAL A 50 7.64 -5.93 18.72
N VAL A 51 6.62 -6.61 19.25
CA VAL A 51 5.38 -6.84 18.52
C VAL A 51 4.70 -5.50 18.32
N THR A 52 4.59 -5.07 17.08
CA THR A 52 3.87 -3.86 16.71
C THR A 52 2.38 -4.10 16.88
N GLN A 53 1.72 -3.30 17.72
CA GLN A 53 0.29 -3.38 17.91
C GLN A 53 -0.43 -2.80 16.69
N MET A 54 -1.40 -3.53 16.13
CA MET A 54 -2.27 -3.02 15.08
C MET A 54 -3.61 -2.57 15.65
N VAL A 55 -4.06 -1.39 15.24
CA VAL A 55 -5.37 -0.83 15.60
C VAL A 55 -6.01 -0.16 14.39
N SER A 56 -7.34 -0.12 14.35
CA SER A 56 -8.07 0.66 13.36
C SER A 56 -8.31 2.09 13.86
N PHE A 57 -8.34 3.06 12.95
CA PHE A 57 -8.94 4.36 13.26
C PHE A 57 -10.39 4.17 13.73
N ALA A 58 -10.82 4.96 14.70
CA ALA A 58 -12.23 4.97 15.09
C ALA A 58 -13.09 5.42 13.90
N GLU A 59 -14.24 4.81 13.71
CA GLU A 59 -15.15 5.14 12.60
C GLU A 59 -15.54 6.63 12.62
N SER A 60 -15.71 7.21 13.81
CA SER A 60 -16.00 8.64 14.01
C SER A 60 -14.90 9.57 13.51
N ASP A 61 -13.67 9.08 13.39
CA ASP A 61 -12.50 9.85 12.98
C ASP A 61 -12.22 9.74 11.49
N ILE A 62 -12.99 8.90 10.78
CA ILE A 62 -12.84 8.68 9.35
C ILE A 62 -13.88 9.48 8.58
N GLN A 63 -13.42 10.38 7.73
CA GLN A 63 -14.26 11.07 6.76
C GLN A 63 -14.02 10.49 5.38
N ARG A 64 -15.08 9.98 4.75
CA ARG A 64 -15.06 9.53 3.35
C ARG A 64 -15.72 10.59 2.46
N THR A 65 -15.07 10.91 1.35
CA THR A 65 -15.62 11.78 0.30
C THR A 65 -15.58 11.02 -1.02
N HIS A 66 -16.73 10.85 -1.63
CA HIS A 66 -16.88 10.21 -2.93
C HIS A 66 -17.28 11.25 -3.97
N GLN A 67 -16.52 11.34 -5.06
CA GLN A 67 -16.75 12.24 -6.16
C GLN A 67 -16.65 11.50 -7.50
N TRP A 68 -17.03 12.16 -8.58
CA TRP A 68 -16.84 11.61 -9.91
C TRP A 68 -15.34 11.41 -10.19
N GLY A 69 -14.94 10.17 -10.35
CA GLY A 69 -13.55 9.79 -10.61
C GLY A 69 -12.63 9.79 -9.40
N SER A 70 -13.11 10.02 -8.17
CA SER A 70 -12.28 9.87 -6.97
C SER A 70 -13.05 9.38 -5.75
N ASP A 71 -12.36 8.64 -4.88
CA ASP A 71 -12.85 8.18 -3.60
C ASP A 71 -11.75 8.39 -2.55
N SER A 72 -12.04 9.16 -1.52
CA SER A 72 -11.05 9.61 -0.54
C SER A 72 -11.47 9.26 0.88
N TRP A 73 -10.50 8.85 1.69
CA TRP A 73 -10.63 8.64 3.13
C TRP A 73 -9.62 9.52 3.86
N GLN A 74 -10.11 10.25 4.86
CA GLN A 74 -9.29 11.09 5.72
C GLN A 74 -9.45 10.62 7.17
N ALA A 75 -8.32 10.49 7.87
CA ALA A 75 -8.23 10.18 9.29
C ALA A 75 -7.10 11.01 9.91
N PRO A 76 -6.94 11.07 11.24
CA PRO A 76 -5.91 11.89 11.88
C PRO A 76 -4.49 11.60 11.36
N GLY A 77 -3.94 12.55 10.60
CA GLY A 77 -2.61 12.45 9.98
C GLY A 77 -2.50 11.55 8.75
N VAL A 78 -3.61 11.02 8.23
CA VAL A 78 -3.64 10.15 7.05
C VAL A 78 -4.72 10.60 6.08
N ALA A 79 -4.37 10.73 4.81
CA ALA A 79 -5.34 10.85 3.72
C ALA A 79 -4.99 9.83 2.62
N PHE A 80 -6.00 9.12 2.15
CA PHE A 80 -5.85 8.16 1.06
C PHE A 80 -6.91 8.44 0.00
N THR A 81 -6.49 8.55 -1.26
CA THR A 81 -7.39 8.83 -2.38
C THR A 81 -7.12 7.86 -3.52
N LEU A 82 -8.20 7.29 -4.04
CA LEU A 82 -8.21 6.56 -5.30
C LEU A 82 -8.71 7.47 -6.41
N TYR A 83 -8.02 7.47 -7.54
CA TYR A 83 -8.43 8.16 -8.76
C TYR A 83 -8.71 7.12 -9.84
N THR A 84 -9.93 7.15 -10.35
CA THR A 84 -10.34 6.30 -11.46
C THR A 84 -10.43 7.17 -12.71
N PRO A 85 -9.71 6.84 -13.78
CA PRO A 85 -9.86 7.53 -15.05
C PRO A 85 -11.31 7.49 -15.53
N VAL A 86 -11.83 8.66 -15.91
CA VAL A 86 -13.20 8.81 -16.42
C VAL A 86 -13.23 9.31 -17.86
N ASP A 87 -12.12 9.15 -18.56
CA ASP A 87 -12.02 9.52 -19.97
C ASP A 87 -12.89 8.61 -20.83
N GLY A 88 -13.49 9.20 -21.86
CA GLY A 88 -14.22 8.42 -22.86
C GLY A 88 -13.29 7.48 -23.63
N ILE A 89 -13.76 6.28 -23.92
CA ILE A 89 -13.03 5.38 -24.81
C ILE A 89 -13.17 5.94 -26.25
N PRO A 90 -12.06 6.29 -26.92
CA PRO A 90 -12.12 6.81 -28.27
C PRO A 90 -12.58 5.71 -29.24
N ASP A 91 -13.13 6.14 -30.38
CA ASP A 91 -13.57 5.23 -31.43
C ASP A 91 -12.36 4.40 -31.95
N PRO A 92 -12.40 3.07 -31.83
CA PRO A 92 -11.28 2.22 -32.20
C PRO A 92 -10.96 2.24 -33.71
N GLU A 93 -11.90 2.68 -34.58
CA GLU A 93 -11.69 2.77 -36.02
C GLU A 93 -10.91 4.04 -36.40
N THR A 94 -10.97 5.08 -35.60
CA THR A 94 -10.40 6.40 -35.90
C THR A 94 -9.28 6.83 -34.95
N ALA A 95 -9.22 6.28 -33.75
CA ALA A 95 -8.20 6.62 -32.77
C ALA A 95 -6.85 6.03 -33.12
N ASP A 96 -5.78 6.76 -32.80
CA ASP A 96 -4.46 6.17 -32.84
C ASP A 96 -4.30 5.10 -31.72
N THR A 97 -3.41 4.15 -31.97
CA THR A 97 -3.20 3.00 -31.06
C THR A 97 -2.74 3.42 -29.66
N ALA A 98 -2.01 4.53 -29.52
CA ALA A 98 -1.52 5.00 -28.22
C ALA A 98 -2.67 5.59 -27.39
N ALA A 99 -3.50 6.46 -27.98
CA ALA A 99 -4.68 7.02 -27.33
C ALA A 99 -5.67 5.93 -26.89
N PHE A 100 -5.90 4.93 -27.77
CA PHE A 100 -6.75 3.81 -27.44
C PHE A 100 -6.22 2.98 -26.27
N LYS A 101 -4.93 2.61 -26.30
CA LYS A 101 -4.29 1.87 -25.19
C LYS A 101 -4.34 2.63 -23.87
N GLN A 102 -4.15 3.94 -23.91
CA GLN A 102 -4.22 4.80 -22.72
C GLN A 102 -5.62 4.79 -22.12
N SER A 103 -6.66 4.90 -22.94
CA SER A 103 -8.06 4.95 -22.46
C SER A 103 -8.58 3.64 -21.86
N ILE A 104 -7.99 2.50 -22.24
CA ILE A 104 -8.37 1.18 -21.73
C ILE A 104 -7.38 0.61 -20.71
N ASN A 105 -6.40 1.41 -20.28
CA ASN A 105 -5.44 0.98 -19.27
C ASN A 105 -6.16 0.64 -17.94
N PRO A 106 -6.08 -0.60 -17.45
CA PRO A 106 -6.78 -1.01 -16.23
C PRO A 106 -6.05 -0.55 -14.95
N ALA A 107 -5.36 0.57 -14.98
CA ALA A 107 -4.66 1.13 -13.84
C ALA A 107 -5.58 2.03 -13.00
N ILE A 108 -5.43 1.95 -11.68
CA ILE A 108 -6.00 2.85 -10.70
C ILE A 108 -4.84 3.62 -10.10
N LEU A 109 -4.93 4.94 -10.06
CA LEU A 109 -3.95 5.76 -9.36
C LEU A 109 -4.39 5.89 -7.91
N ALA A 110 -3.48 5.64 -6.98
CA ALA A 110 -3.71 5.84 -5.56
C ALA A 110 -2.71 6.85 -5.00
N GLN A 111 -3.17 7.67 -4.07
CA GLN A 111 -2.33 8.64 -3.39
C GLN A 111 -2.47 8.48 -1.88
N LEU A 112 -1.36 8.26 -1.21
CA LEU A 112 -1.28 8.23 0.26
C LEU A 112 -0.52 9.45 0.75
N THR A 113 -1.18 10.27 1.55
CA THR A 113 -0.58 11.43 2.22
C THR A 113 -0.50 11.18 3.72
N ILE A 114 0.68 11.39 4.30
CA ILE A 114 0.92 11.36 5.73
C ILE A 114 1.29 12.76 6.20
N ASP A 115 0.52 13.29 7.14
CA ASP A 115 0.72 14.60 7.74
C ASP A 115 1.31 14.47 9.14
N ASN A 116 2.60 14.75 9.25
CA ASN A 116 3.35 14.81 10.49
C ASN A 116 3.79 16.23 10.86
N SER A 117 3.12 17.25 10.30
CA SER A 117 3.50 18.67 10.46
C SER A 117 3.57 19.13 11.92
N ASN A 118 2.76 18.53 12.79
CA ASN A 118 2.75 18.81 14.22
C ASN A 118 3.44 17.74 15.06
N GLY A 119 4.01 16.73 14.42
CA GLY A 119 4.68 15.62 15.10
C GLY A 119 6.07 15.99 15.62
N LYS A 120 6.50 15.31 16.68
CA LYS A 120 7.82 15.47 17.29
C LYS A 120 8.77 14.33 16.95
N GLU A 121 8.23 13.22 16.43
CA GLU A 121 8.95 12.01 16.08
C GLU A 121 8.64 11.61 14.64
N PRO A 122 9.53 10.91 13.96
CA PRO A 122 9.26 10.42 12.60
C PRO A 122 8.11 9.40 12.61
N LEU A 123 7.40 9.33 11.49
CA LEU A 123 6.33 8.37 11.22
C LEU A 123 6.67 7.57 9.98
N THR A 124 6.07 6.37 9.86
CA THR A 124 6.11 5.59 8.62
C THR A 124 4.69 5.45 8.07
N GLY A 125 4.44 6.02 6.90
CA GLY A 125 3.22 5.78 6.12
C GLY A 125 3.24 4.38 5.52
N ILE A 126 2.06 3.77 5.39
CA ILE A 126 1.91 2.37 4.98
C ILE A 126 0.80 2.26 3.94
N PHE A 127 1.14 1.69 2.79
CA PHE A 127 0.20 1.08 1.87
C PHE A 127 0.62 -0.37 1.67
N ALA A 128 -0.23 -1.34 1.99
CA ALA A 128 0.14 -2.75 1.85
C ALA A 128 -1.04 -3.61 1.44
N LEU A 129 -0.74 -4.66 0.67
CA LEU A 129 -1.68 -5.69 0.25
C LEU A 129 -1.20 -7.05 0.73
N LYS A 130 -2.15 -7.86 1.22
CA LYS A 130 -1.95 -9.28 1.50
C LYS A 130 -2.44 -10.10 0.31
N GLY A 131 -1.80 -11.22 0.03
CA GLY A 131 -2.33 -12.20 -0.93
C GLY A 131 -1.82 -12.08 -2.37
N ILE A 132 -0.80 -11.26 -2.66
CA ILE A 132 -0.19 -11.23 -4.01
C ILE A 132 0.61 -12.52 -4.21
N GLU A 133 0.03 -13.48 -4.95
CA GLU A 133 0.68 -14.75 -5.24
C GLU A 133 1.82 -14.63 -6.24
N GLY A 134 2.90 -15.37 -6.01
CA GLY A 134 4.06 -15.42 -6.91
C GLY A 134 4.69 -14.05 -7.14
N LYS A 135 4.64 -13.19 -6.13
CA LYS A 135 5.11 -11.81 -6.21
C LYS A 135 6.61 -11.72 -6.45
N ARG A 136 6.98 -10.69 -7.19
CA ARG A 136 8.36 -10.28 -7.45
C ARG A 136 8.49 -8.76 -7.38
N PRO A 137 9.67 -8.24 -6.98
CA PRO A 137 9.90 -6.81 -6.94
C PRO A 137 9.98 -6.23 -8.35
N LEU A 138 9.33 -5.09 -8.57
CA LEU A 138 9.37 -4.38 -9.85
C LEU A 138 10.70 -3.67 -10.11
N ALA A 139 11.49 -3.40 -9.09
CA ALA A 139 12.81 -2.78 -9.25
C ALA A 139 13.73 -3.60 -10.17
N ASP A 140 13.66 -4.92 -10.09
CA ASP A 140 14.48 -5.84 -10.91
C ASP A 140 14.09 -5.76 -12.40
N GLU A 141 12.83 -5.45 -12.71
CA GLU A 141 12.30 -5.41 -14.09
C GLU A 141 12.38 -4.02 -14.74
N SER A 142 12.57 -2.97 -13.93
CA SER A 142 12.50 -1.57 -14.36
C SER A 142 13.84 -0.83 -14.27
N ASP A 143 14.94 -1.52 -14.03
CA ASP A 143 16.25 -0.90 -13.73
C ASP A 143 16.20 0.11 -12.59
N GLY A 144 15.38 -0.16 -11.56
CA GLY A 144 15.19 0.68 -10.40
C GLY A 144 14.35 1.95 -10.63
N LYS A 145 13.73 2.12 -11.80
CA LYS A 145 12.84 3.27 -12.07
C LYS A 145 11.53 3.17 -11.34
N LEU A 146 11.02 1.95 -11.21
CA LEU A 146 9.80 1.65 -10.46
C LEU A 146 10.17 0.78 -9.26
N PHE A 147 9.48 0.97 -8.16
CA PHE A 147 9.49 0.04 -7.04
C PHE A 147 8.06 -0.35 -6.67
N GLY A 148 7.91 -1.51 -6.09
CA GLY A 148 6.62 -2.12 -5.79
C GLY A 148 6.64 -3.62 -6.06
N TRP A 149 5.47 -4.20 -6.24
CA TRP A 149 5.30 -5.63 -6.33
C TRP A 149 4.32 -6.01 -7.45
N VAL A 150 4.66 -7.04 -8.19
CA VAL A 150 3.78 -7.64 -9.21
C VAL A 150 3.67 -9.14 -8.99
N GLY A 151 2.45 -9.67 -9.05
CA GLY A 151 2.16 -11.09 -8.96
C GLY A 151 2.07 -11.78 -10.31
N ASN A 152 1.96 -13.12 -10.26
CA ASN A 152 1.86 -13.96 -11.48
C ASN A 152 0.63 -13.65 -12.34
N ALA A 153 -0.46 -13.19 -11.74
CA ALA A 153 -1.69 -12.83 -12.46
C ALA A 153 -1.65 -11.44 -13.12
N GLY A 154 -0.49 -10.76 -13.12
CA GLY A 154 -0.37 -9.40 -13.63
C GLY A 154 -1.01 -8.32 -12.76
N PHE A 155 -1.40 -8.67 -11.53
CA PHE A 155 -1.87 -7.72 -10.53
C PHE A 155 -0.72 -7.30 -9.62
N GLY A 156 -0.66 -6.01 -9.32
CA GLY A 156 0.36 -5.47 -8.43
C GLY A 156 0.17 -3.99 -8.20
N PHE A 157 1.16 -3.36 -7.60
CA PHE A 157 1.21 -1.92 -7.41
C PHE A 157 2.64 -1.41 -7.55
N ALA A 158 2.76 -0.19 -8.02
CA ALA A 158 4.04 0.42 -8.33
C ALA A 158 4.08 1.90 -7.97
N CYS A 159 5.29 2.37 -7.64
CA CYS A 159 5.60 3.78 -7.48
C CYS A 159 6.79 4.13 -8.38
N ASP A 160 6.77 5.34 -8.93
CA ASP A 160 7.94 5.91 -9.60
C ASP A 160 8.97 6.37 -8.56
N ALA A 161 10.20 5.87 -8.67
CA ALA A 161 11.26 6.16 -7.70
C ALA A 161 11.68 7.63 -7.68
N ALA A 162 11.63 8.30 -8.82
CA ALA A 162 12.03 9.71 -8.93
C ALA A 162 10.97 10.65 -8.33
N LEU A 163 9.68 10.26 -8.40
CA LEU A 163 8.57 11.07 -7.89
C LEU A 163 8.31 10.85 -6.40
N ASN A 164 8.78 9.73 -5.83
CA ASN A 164 8.47 9.31 -4.46
C ASN A 164 9.73 9.14 -3.58
N PRO A 165 10.54 10.19 -3.38
CA PRO A 165 11.74 10.10 -2.56
C PRO A 165 11.40 9.77 -1.10
N GLY A 166 12.11 8.79 -0.52
CA GLY A 166 11.89 8.32 0.85
C GLY A 166 10.79 7.27 1.00
N ALA A 167 10.20 6.83 -0.10
CA ALA A 167 9.36 5.65 -0.12
C ALA A 167 10.16 4.42 -0.55
N MET A 168 9.79 3.24 -0.05
CA MET A 168 10.44 1.97 -0.36
C MET A 168 9.45 0.82 -0.44
N ALA A 169 9.78 -0.18 -1.25
CA ALA A 169 9.06 -1.44 -1.24
C ALA A 169 9.56 -2.35 -0.10
N ALA A 170 8.63 -2.97 0.60
CA ALA A 170 8.91 -3.95 1.66
C ALA A 170 8.01 -5.17 1.53
N SER A 171 8.43 -6.29 2.08
CA SER A 171 7.62 -7.51 2.13
C SER A 171 7.89 -8.27 3.40
N HIS A 172 6.83 -8.78 4.03
CA HIS A 172 6.93 -9.59 5.25
C HIS A 172 5.77 -10.58 5.40
N HIS A 173 5.86 -11.48 6.37
CA HIS A 173 4.81 -12.45 6.67
C HIS A 173 3.63 -11.81 7.41
N ASP A 174 3.87 -10.82 8.25
CA ASP A 174 2.86 -10.10 9.01
C ASP A 174 3.23 -8.61 9.17
N MET A 175 2.23 -7.80 9.54
CA MET A 175 2.42 -6.36 9.73
C MET A 175 3.19 -6.02 11.02
N GLY A 176 3.16 -6.88 12.03
CA GLY A 176 3.87 -6.66 13.29
C GLY A 176 5.37 -6.64 13.11
N THR A 177 5.87 -7.48 12.20
CA THR A 177 7.31 -7.63 11.92
C THR A 177 7.78 -6.87 10.68
N MET A 178 6.85 -6.27 9.91
CA MET A 178 7.15 -5.50 8.69
C MET A 178 8.22 -4.42 8.89
N PHE A 179 8.32 -3.86 10.09
CA PHE A 179 9.20 -2.74 10.42
C PHE A 179 10.51 -3.15 11.08
N THR A 180 10.77 -4.45 11.22
CA THR A 180 12.00 -4.97 11.83
C THR A 180 13.08 -5.11 10.76
N PRO A 181 14.21 -4.39 10.85
CA PRO A 181 15.34 -4.58 9.92
C PRO A 181 16.00 -5.97 10.09
N PRO A 182 16.60 -6.54 9.05
CA PRO A 182 16.65 -6.01 7.69
C PRO A 182 15.31 -6.24 6.98
N HIS A 183 14.82 -5.20 6.30
CA HIS A 183 13.68 -5.38 5.39
C HIS A 183 14.17 -6.23 4.22
N PRO A 184 13.78 -7.49 4.11
CA PRO A 184 14.25 -8.30 3.01
C PRO A 184 13.49 -7.91 1.74
N SER A 185 13.95 -6.85 1.09
CA SER A 185 13.52 -6.50 -0.27
C SER A 185 13.76 -7.65 -1.26
N SER A 186 14.62 -8.60 -0.88
CA SER A 186 14.98 -9.76 -1.70
C SER A 186 14.26 -11.05 -1.33
N PHE A 187 13.56 -11.13 -0.20
CA PHE A 187 12.83 -12.34 0.16
C PHE A 187 11.41 -12.29 -0.41
N ARG A 188 11.19 -13.05 -1.48
CA ARG A 188 9.88 -13.33 -2.08
C ARG A 188 8.93 -14.09 -1.13
N LEU A 189 9.37 -14.37 0.08
CA LEU A 189 8.65 -15.10 1.12
C LEU A 189 7.95 -14.10 2.03
N GLY A 190 6.67 -13.98 1.95
CA GLY A 190 5.83 -13.16 2.82
C GLY A 190 4.47 -12.98 2.20
N SER A 191 3.42 -12.99 2.98
CA SER A 191 2.05 -12.82 2.49
C SER A 191 1.69 -11.36 2.24
N ILE A 192 2.45 -10.40 2.82
CA ILE A 192 2.18 -8.97 2.73
C ILE A 192 3.24 -8.29 1.86
N SER A 193 2.79 -7.42 0.98
CA SER A 193 3.59 -6.58 0.10
C SER A 193 3.26 -5.13 0.39
N ALA A 194 4.25 -4.28 0.62
CA ALA A 194 4.06 -2.91 1.09
C ALA A 194 4.88 -1.88 0.33
N ILE A 195 4.36 -0.64 0.34
CA ILE A 195 5.11 0.61 0.19
C ILE A 195 5.15 1.25 1.57
N LEU A 196 6.34 1.58 2.02
CA LEU A 196 6.61 2.31 3.25
C LEU A 196 7.11 3.71 2.90
N LEU A 197 6.58 4.75 3.55
CA LEU A 197 6.94 6.15 3.34
C LEU A 197 7.44 6.75 4.66
N GLU A 198 8.73 7.06 4.74
CA GLU A 198 9.31 7.74 5.89
C GLU A 198 8.94 9.23 5.90
N VAL A 199 8.35 9.69 7.00
CA VAL A 199 7.89 11.08 7.19
C VAL A 199 8.54 11.66 8.44
N PRO A 200 9.56 12.51 8.32
CA PRO A 200 10.19 13.19 9.45
C PRO A 200 9.20 14.01 10.28
N ALA A 201 9.60 14.31 11.51
CA ALA A 201 8.87 15.27 12.35
C ALA A 201 8.78 16.64 11.67
N GLY A 202 7.62 17.28 11.73
CA GLY A 202 7.37 18.59 11.12
C GLY A 202 7.08 18.55 9.61
N GLU A 203 7.07 17.39 8.98
CA GLU A 203 6.86 17.26 7.54
C GLU A 203 5.50 16.66 7.19
N LYS A 204 5.09 16.93 5.95
CA LYS A 204 3.98 16.25 5.27
C LYS A 204 4.50 15.66 3.97
N LYS A 205 4.22 14.40 3.72
CA LYS A 205 4.64 13.71 2.49
C LYS A 205 3.50 12.96 1.85
N THR A 206 3.62 12.80 0.53
CA THR A 206 2.68 12.08 -0.30
C THR A 206 3.45 11.06 -1.13
N VAL A 207 2.88 9.89 -1.33
CA VAL A 207 3.34 8.88 -2.28
C VAL A 207 2.22 8.58 -3.28
N ASP A 208 2.58 8.55 -4.55
CA ASP A 208 1.71 8.15 -5.66
C ASP A 208 2.00 6.69 -6.02
N ILE A 209 0.92 5.89 -6.10
CA ILE A 209 0.96 4.44 -6.24
C ILE A 209 0.17 4.03 -7.49
#